data_e03a240ee18ebe3b0fb96d1642e1e0e3
#
_entry.id   e03a240ee18ebe3b0fb96d1642e1e0e3
#
_cell.length_a   1.000
_cell.length_b   1.000
_cell.length_c   1.000
_cell.angle_alpha   90.00
_cell.angle_beta   90.00
_cell.angle_gamma   90.00
#
_symmetry.space_group_name_H-M   'P 1'
#
loop_
_entity.id
_entity.type
_entity.pdbx_description
1 polymer ?
#
loop_
_entity_poly.entity_id
_entity_poly.type
_entity_poly.pdbx_seq_one_letter_code
_entity_poly.pdbx_strand_id
1 'polypeptide(L)'
;AYTMVASESNKIKKFRDRSIIFIDPTINPDGRDRHSQWANQYKSINLVSDENDAEHNESWPRGRTNHYWFDLNRDWLLGINPESENKLKWFHSWYPNVVTDFHEMGTNSTYFFEPMKPNASLKPLIPDENYSVLSPIFAKYYSKALDSIGSFYYTKESFDETYPGYGSSYPDVQGALAILFEQGSSRGHLQETNYGTISFGFTIRNQYLSSIATVEAAVDNKNLLRDYQKRFFSSSVTEFSSDKTKAYEFGDLYDMNRNKAFIDKLILHLSLIHI
;
A
#
# COMPACT_ATOMS: atom_id res chain seq x y z
N ALA A 1 13.98 5.85 -4.43
CA ALA A 1 15.24 5.10 -4.23
C ALA A 1 16.47 6.01 -4.36
N TYR A 2 16.75 6.57 -5.55
CA TYR A 2 17.99 7.34 -5.79
C TYR A 2 18.25 8.43 -4.75
N THR A 3 17.26 9.24 -4.40
CA THR A 3 17.39 10.31 -3.40
C THR A 3 17.81 9.75 -2.02
N MET A 4 17.23 8.61 -1.60
CA MET A 4 17.55 7.99 -0.31
C MET A 4 18.98 7.45 -0.26
N VAL A 5 19.54 7.01 -1.38
CA VAL A 5 20.89 6.46 -1.45
C VAL A 5 21.95 7.55 -1.68
N ALA A 6 21.71 8.45 -2.63
CA ALA A 6 22.72 9.36 -3.17
C ALA A 6 22.72 10.78 -2.58
N SER A 7 21.62 11.20 -1.90
CA SER A 7 21.57 12.56 -1.37
C SER A 7 22.45 12.75 -0.14
N GLU A 8 23.25 13.80 -0.18
CA GLU A 8 24.12 14.24 0.90
C GLU A 8 23.47 15.28 1.84
N SER A 9 22.20 15.62 1.61
CA SER A 9 21.48 16.57 2.46
C SER A 9 21.36 16.04 3.91
N ASN A 10 21.45 16.94 4.89
CA ASN A 10 21.33 16.56 6.31
C ASN A 10 19.99 15.88 6.61
N LYS A 11 18.91 16.26 5.91
CA LYS A 11 17.59 15.64 6.04
C LYS A 11 17.62 14.14 5.66
N ILE A 12 18.19 13.82 4.51
CA ILE A 12 18.23 12.42 4.04
C ILE A 12 19.25 11.61 4.84
N LYS A 13 20.38 12.20 5.25
CA LYS A 13 21.30 11.52 6.19
C LYS A 13 20.60 11.15 7.48
N LYS A 14 19.84 12.08 8.10
CA LYS A 14 19.02 11.81 9.30
C LYS A 14 18.08 10.62 9.07
N PHE A 15 17.45 10.51 7.90
CA PHE A 15 16.56 9.40 7.60
C PHE A 15 17.30 8.06 7.56
N ARG A 16 18.42 7.98 6.85
CA ARG A 16 19.26 6.76 6.81
C ARG A 16 19.79 6.36 8.18
N ASP A 17 20.15 7.31 9.01
CA ASP A 17 20.71 7.03 10.36
C ASP A 17 19.64 6.60 11.39
N ARG A 18 18.36 6.86 11.10
CA ARG A 18 17.28 6.70 12.07
C ARG A 18 16.22 5.67 11.68
N SER A 19 16.30 5.12 10.48
CA SER A 19 15.32 4.16 9.96
C SER A 19 15.98 3.17 8.99
N ILE A 20 15.35 2.02 8.85
CA ILE A 20 15.58 1.09 7.74
C ILE A 20 14.46 1.36 6.73
N ILE A 21 14.83 1.62 5.49
CA ILE A 21 13.88 1.98 4.43
C ILE A 21 13.95 0.91 3.35
N PHE A 22 12.83 0.22 3.16
CA PHE A 22 12.65 -0.71 2.05
C PHE A 22 11.89 -0.01 0.93
N ILE A 23 12.30 -0.24 -0.29
CA ILE A 23 11.63 0.31 -1.47
C ILE A 23 11.40 -0.84 -2.44
N ASP A 24 10.15 -1.23 -2.58
CA ASP A 24 9.68 -2.12 -3.64
C ASP A 24 9.11 -1.25 -4.77
N PRO A 25 9.85 -1.08 -5.87
CA PRO A 25 9.45 -0.15 -6.93
C PRO A 25 8.34 -0.70 -7.80
N THR A 26 8.03 -2.00 -7.74
CA THR A 26 7.09 -2.62 -8.67
C THR A 26 6.58 -3.96 -8.13
N ILE A 27 5.42 -3.94 -7.48
CA ILE A 27 4.75 -5.17 -6.99
C ILE A 27 4.29 -6.05 -8.16
N ASN A 28 3.87 -5.42 -9.26
CA ASN A 28 3.35 -6.10 -10.46
C ASN A 28 4.18 -5.72 -11.70
N PRO A 29 5.32 -6.38 -11.94
CA PRO A 29 6.16 -6.07 -13.10
C PRO A 29 5.46 -6.34 -14.44
N ASP A 30 4.65 -7.39 -14.55
CA ASP A 30 3.89 -7.69 -15.77
C ASP A 30 2.90 -6.59 -16.14
N GLY A 31 2.16 -6.11 -15.15
CA GLY A 31 1.19 -5.03 -15.35
C GLY A 31 1.86 -3.71 -15.69
N ARG A 32 2.96 -3.39 -15.00
CA ARG A 32 3.75 -2.20 -15.31
C ARG A 32 4.28 -2.24 -16.74
N ASP A 33 4.82 -3.35 -17.15
CA ASP A 33 5.41 -3.49 -18.49
C ASP A 33 4.35 -3.38 -19.58
N ARG A 34 3.17 -4.00 -19.41
CA ARG A 34 2.05 -3.83 -20.33
C ARG A 34 1.61 -2.38 -20.46
N HIS A 35 1.39 -1.71 -19.32
CA HIS A 35 0.98 -0.31 -19.32
C HIS A 35 2.02 0.61 -19.96
N SER A 36 3.28 0.46 -19.58
CA SER A 36 4.35 1.30 -20.12
C SER A 36 4.60 1.07 -21.62
N GLN A 37 4.48 -0.18 -22.09
CA GLN A 37 4.55 -0.49 -23.53
C GLN A 37 3.39 0.18 -24.27
N TRP A 38 2.16 0.05 -23.77
CA TRP A 38 0.99 0.67 -24.38
C TRP A 38 1.16 2.19 -24.50
N ALA A 39 1.41 2.87 -23.38
CA ALA A 39 1.57 4.32 -23.35
C ALA A 39 2.70 4.80 -24.28
N ASN A 40 3.83 4.09 -24.33
CA ASN A 40 4.93 4.46 -25.21
C ASN A 40 4.68 4.12 -26.69
N GLN A 41 3.94 3.05 -26.97
CA GLN A 41 3.61 2.65 -28.34
C GLN A 41 2.63 3.61 -29.01
N TYR A 42 1.64 4.07 -28.26
CA TYR A 42 0.57 4.94 -28.77
C TYR A 42 0.82 6.42 -28.55
N LYS A 43 1.89 6.77 -27.88
CA LYS A 43 2.29 8.15 -27.69
C LYS A 43 2.54 8.87 -29.01
N SER A 44 1.87 9.99 -29.22
CA SER A 44 2.12 10.87 -30.35
C SER A 44 3.44 11.64 -30.22
N ILE A 45 4.02 12.09 -31.33
CA ILE A 45 5.22 12.94 -31.33
C ILE A 45 4.96 14.22 -30.54
N ASN A 46 3.83 14.88 -30.80
CA ASN A 46 3.30 15.95 -29.96
C ASN A 46 2.31 15.29 -29.00
N LEU A 47 2.55 15.43 -27.69
CA LEU A 47 1.69 14.84 -26.67
C LEU A 47 0.25 15.32 -26.81
N VAL A 48 -0.69 14.40 -26.73
CA VAL A 48 -2.14 14.63 -26.82
C VAL A 48 -2.73 14.44 -25.43
N SER A 49 -3.57 15.39 -25.00
CA SER A 49 -4.23 15.33 -23.70
C SER A 49 -5.67 14.83 -23.75
N ASP A 50 -6.21 14.57 -24.94
CA ASP A 50 -7.59 14.09 -25.14
C ASP A 50 -7.79 12.72 -24.50
N GLU A 51 -8.81 12.59 -23.66
CA GLU A 51 -9.14 11.34 -22.98
C GLU A 51 -9.49 10.18 -23.92
N ASN A 52 -9.86 10.49 -25.18
CA ASN A 52 -10.20 9.49 -26.20
C ASN A 52 -8.98 9.06 -27.03
N ASP A 53 -7.80 9.66 -26.81
CA ASP A 53 -6.59 9.23 -27.49
C ASP A 53 -6.25 7.78 -27.14
N ALA A 54 -5.69 7.05 -28.10
CA ALA A 54 -5.34 5.63 -27.93
C ALA A 54 -4.36 5.42 -26.76
N GLU A 55 -3.47 6.37 -26.49
CA GLU A 55 -2.51 6.30 -25.39
C GLU A 55 -3.23 6.10 -24.05
N HIS A 56 -4.36 6.77 -23.82
CA HIS A 56 -5.12 6.76 -22.59
C HIS A 56 -6.11 5.58 -22.46
N ASN A 57 -6.33 4.87 -23.54
CA ASN A 57 -7.33 3.79 -23.65
C ASN A 57 -6.69 2.41 -23.79
N GLU A 58 -5.90 2.05 -22.78
CA GLU A 58 -5.22 0.76 -22.70
C GLU A 58 -6.23 -0.39 -22.88
N SER A 59 -5.95 -1.28 -23.86
CA SER A 59 -6.78 -2.45 -24.10
C SER A 59 -6.64 -3.50 -23.00
N TRP A 60 -7.64 -4.37 -22.86
CA TRP A 60 -7.55 -5.53 -22.00
C TRP A 60 -6.26 -6.33 -22.30
N PRO A 61 -5.52 -6.81 -21.28
CA PRO A 61 -5.87 -6.91 -19.87
C PRO A 61 -5.46 -5.70 -19.01
N ARG A 62 -4.90 -4.64 -19.55
CA ARG A 62 -4.41 -3.47 -18.84
C ARG A 62 -3.29 -3.77 -17.83
N GLY A 63 -2.85 -2.75 -17.10
CA GLY A 63 -1.77 -2.86 -16.13
C GLY A 63 -2.16 -3.39 -14.75
N ARG A 64 -3.43 -3.73 -14.49
CA ARG A 64 -3.90 -4.07 -13.14
C ARG A 64 -3.46 -5.46 -12.67
N THR A 65 -3.51 -6.46 -13.52
CA THR A 65 -3.29 -7.85 -13.17
C THR A 65 -1.88 -8.35 -13.51
N ASN A 66 -1.43 -9.40 -12.82
CA ASN A 66 -0.18 -10.07 -13.12
C ASN A 66 -0.28 -10.97 -14.38
N HIS A 67 0.71 -11.81 -14.60
CA HIS A 67 0.78 -12.75 -15.72
C HIS A 67 -0.39 -13.75 -15.77
N TYR A 68 -0.92 -14.12 -14.61
CA TYR A 68 -2.03 -15.07 -14.46
C TYR A 68 -3.40 -14.41 -14.29
N TRP A 69 -3.52 -13.13 -14.58
CA TRP A 69 -4.75 -12.32 -14.44
C TRP A 69 -5.25 -12.14 -13.01
N PHE A 70 -4.36 -12.29 -12.02
CA PHE A 70 -4.68 -12.01 -10.62
C PHE A 70 -4.35 -10.56 -10.26
N ASP A 71 -5.20 -9.97 -9.44
CA ASP A 71 -4.93 -8.71 -8.79
C ASP A 71 -4.08 -8.94 -7.53
N LEU A 72 -2.80 -8.60 -7.59
CA LEU A 72 -1.87 -8.80 -6.47
C LEU A 72 -2.22 -7.95 -5.24
N ASN A 73 -2.99 -6.86 -5.43
CA ASN A 73 -3.51 -6.07 -4.31
C ASN A 73 -4.83 -6.61 -3.75
N ARG A 74 -5.17 -7.84 -4.02
CA ARG A 74 -6.23 -8.63 -3.37
C ARG A 74 -5.68 -9.92 -2.78
N ASP A 75 -4.37 -10.12 -2.85
CA ASP A 75 -3.71 -11.40 -2.57
C ASP A 75 -2.82 -11.38 -1.30
N TRP A 76 -2.84 -10.29 -0.52
CA TRP A 76 -2.06 -10.22 0.71
C TRP A 76 -2.50 -11.23 1.77
N LEU A 77 -3.81 -11.49 1.90
CA LEU A 77 -4.28 -12.51 2.83
C LEU A 77 -4.12 -13.93 2.25
N LEU A 78 -4.44 -14.13 0.98
CA LEU A 78 -4.46 -15.46 0.39
C LEU A 78 -3.06 -15.93 -0.03
N GLY A 79 -2.19 -15.03 -0.48
CA GLY A 79 -0.81 -15.34 -0.87
C GLY A 79 -0.74 -16.45 -1.91
N ILE A 80 -1.62 -16.44 -2.92
CA ILE A 80 -1.72 -17.51 -3.92
C ILE A 80 -0.61 -17.37 -4.96
N ASN A 81 -0.31 -16.13 -5.33
CA ASN A 81 0.69 -15.83 -6.35
C ASN A 81 2.10 -15.81 -5.74
N PRO A 82 3.12 -16.23 -6.48
CA PRO A 82 4.49 -16.26 -5.99
C PRO A 82 5.01 -14.89 -5.55
N GLU A 83 4.57 -13.81 -6.22
CA GLU A 83 4.89 -12.44 -5.83
C GLU A 83 4.37 -12.14 -4.43
N SER A 84 3.11 -12.49 -4.15
CA SER A 84 2.47 -12.28 -2.85
C SER A 84 3.08 -13.16 -1.77
N GLU A 85 3.33 -14.44 -2.05
CA GLU A 85 3.95 -15.37 -1.11
C GLU A 85 5.34 -14.89 -0.69
N ASN A 86 6.19 -14.48 -1.63
CA ASN A 86 7.53 -13.98 -1.34
C ASN A 86 7.49 -12.66 -0.56
N LYS A 87 6.57 -11.77 -0.90
CA LYS A 87 6.34 -10.52 -0.19
C LYS A 87 5.91 -10.76 1.25
N LEU A 88 5.01 -11.70 1.51
CA LEU A 88 4.56 -12.07 2.85
C LEU A 88 5.70 -12.66 3.69
N LYS A 89 6.52 -13.56 3.13
CA LYS A 89 7.71 -14.10 3.81
C LYS A 89 8.68 -12.99 4.20
N TRP A 90 8.92 -12.04 3.30
CA TRP A 90 9.74 -10.88 3.60
C TRP A 90 9.10 -9.99 4.67
N PHE A 91 7.81 -9.68 4.55
CA PHE A 91 7.07 -8.87 5.51
C PHE A 91 7.16 -9.45 6.93
N HIS A 92 6.92 -10.74 7.09
CA HIS A 92 6.99 -11.43 8.38
C HIS A 92 8.42 -11.55 8.94
N SER A 93 9.44 -11.39 8.10
CA SER A 93 10.85 -11.36 8.57
C SER A 93 11.20 -10.02 9.21
N TRP A 94 10.52 -8.93 8.84
CA TRP A 94 10.87 -7.57 9.24
C TRP A 94 9.83 -6.88 10.10
N TYR A 95 8.57 -7.19 9.94
CA TYR A 95 7.45 -6.48 10.59
C TYR A 95 7.63 -4.96 10.54
N PRO A 96 7.60 -4.33 9.35
CA PRO A 96 7.81 -2.90 9.22
C PRO A 96 6.78 -2.11 10.05
N ASN A 97 7.20 -1.00 10.65
CA ASN A 97 6.31 -0.16 11.45
C ASN A 97 5.32 0.64 10.58
N VAL A 98 5.73 0.96 9.35
CA VAL A 98 4.91 1.69 8.37
C VAL A 98 5.04 1.02 7.03
N VAL A 99 3.93 0.85 6.33
CA VAL A 99 3.87 0.34 4.95
C VAL A 99 3.06 1.33 4.11
N THR A 100 3.52 1.62 2.91
CA THR A 100 2.79 2.48 1.97
C THR A 100 2.42 1.72 0.72
N ASP A 101 1.18 1.90 0.29
CA ASP A 101 0.62 1.30 -0.92
C ASP A 101 0.26 2.43 -1.89
N PHE A 102 1.08 2.58 -2.95
CA PHE A 102 0.94 3.68 -3.91
C PHE A 102 0.17 3.25 -5.14
N HIS A 103 -0.94 3.92 -5.38
CA HIS A 103 -1.87 3.64 -6.46
C HIS A 103 -2.19 4.85 -7.32
N GLU A 104 -2.93 4.59 -8.39
CA GLU A 104 -3.55 5.59 -9.25
C GLU A 104 -5.05 5.32 -9.39
N MET A 105 -5.83 6.39 -9.38
CA MET A 105 -7.29 6.39 -9.54
C MET A 105 -7.73 7.14 -10.80
N GLY A 106 -9.03 7.35 -10.95
CA GLY A 106 -9.58 8.07 -12.10
C GLY A 106 -8.98 9.46 -12.29
N THR A 107 -8.74 9.84 -13.54
CA THR A 107 -8.05 11.06 -13.96
C THR A 107 -8.64 12.35 -13.36
N ASN A 108 -9.96 12.43 -13.25
CA ASN A 108 -10.68 13.60 -12.70
C ASN A 108 -10.73 13.63 -11.16
N SER A 109 -10.01 12.73 -10.51
CA SER A 109 -9.73 12.79 -9.08
C SER A 109 -8.41 13.52 -8.84
N THR A 110 -8.20 14.06 -7.65
CA THR A 110 -6.96 14.80 -7.35
C THR A 110 -5.89 13.87 -6.77
N TYR A 111 -5.73 13.89 -5.49
CA TYR A 111 -4.83 13.01 -4.77
C TYR A 111 -5.49 12.60 -3.45
N PHE A 112 -5.48 11.32 -3.15
CA PHE A 112 -5.97 10.81 -1.87
C PHE A 112 -4.82 10.29 -1.03
N PHE A 113 -4.93 10.49 0.28
CA PHE A 113 -4.14 9.82 1.30
C PHE A 113 -5.00 9.60 2.56
N GLU A 114 -4.65 8.59 3.32
CA GLU A 114 -5.34 8.28 4.57
C GLU A 114 -5.27 9.42 5.61
N PRO A 115 -6.26 9.49 6.54
CA PRO A 115 -7.23 8.43 6.94
C PRO A 115 -8.32 8.15 5.91
N MET A 116 -8.79 6.90 5.90
CA MET A 116 -9.97 6.46 5.16
C MET A 116 -11.24 7.17 5.64
N LYS A 117 -12.36 6.96 4.94
CA LYS A 117 -13.67 7.40 5.41
C LYS A 117 -13.97 6.83 6.81
N PRO A 118 -14.72 7.54 7.66
CA PRO A 118 -15.08 7.06 8.99
C PRO A 118 -15.76 5.68 8.95
N ASN A 119 -15.40 4.80 9.89
CA ASN A 119 -15.92 3.44 10.04
C ASN A 119 -15.56 2.46 8.89
N ALA A 120 -14.55 2.78 8.09
CA ALA A 120 -14.09 1.94 7.00
C ALA A 120 -12.86 1.08 7.34
N SER A 121 -12.56 0.90 8.62
CA SER A 121 -11.46 0.06 9.12
C SER A 121 -11.96 -1.30 9.63
N LEU A 122 -11.09 -2.30 9.65
CA LEU A 122 -11.35 -3.68 10.12
C LEU A 122 -11.40 -3.75 11.66
N LYS A 123 -12.37 -3.10 12.27
CA LYS A 123 -12.61 -3.20 13.73
C LYS A 123 -13.26 -4.55 14.10
N PRO A 124 -12.87 -5.19 15.20
CA PRO A 124 -11.88 -4.78 16.21
C PRO A 124 -10.43 -5.21 15.90
N LEU A 125 -10.15 -5.78 14.73
CA LEU A 125 -8.83 -6.32 14.41
C LEU A 125 -7.74 -5.23 14.33
N ILE A 126 -8.12 -4.05 13.86
CA ILE A 126 -7.24 -2.88 13.83
C ILE A 126 -7.58 -2.00 15.04
N PRO A 127 -6.62 -1.73 15.94
CA PRO A 127 -6.83 -0.84 17.09
C PRO A 127 -7.26 0.56 16.65
N ASP A 128 -8.16 1.16 17.41
CA ASP A 128 -8.68 2.53 17.17
C ASP A 128 -7.56 3.59 17.07
N GLU A 129 -6.46 3.38 17.78
CA GLU A 129 -5.27 4.26 17.77
C GLU A 129 -4.67 4.39 16.35
N ASN A 130 -4.73 3.35 15.52
CA ASN A 130 -4.26 3.40 14.15
C ASN A 130 -4.98 4.51 13.37
N TYR A 131 -6.31 4.46 13.34
CA TYR A 131 -7.16 5.42 12.63
C TYR A 131 -7.24 6.79 13.32
N SER A 132 -7.35 6.82 14.65
CA SER A 132 -7.65 8.06 15.40
C SER A 132 -6.42 8.89 15.76
N VAL A 133 -5.23 8.27 15.79
CA VAL A 133 -3.99 8.92 16.21
C VAL A 133 -2.92 8.85 15.13
N LEU A 134 -2.54 7.64 14.68
CA LEU A 134 -1.38 7.47 13.78
C LEU A 134 -1.65 8.04 12.39
N SER A 135 -2.73 7.62 11.72
CA SER A 135 -3.07 8.13 10.39
C SER A 135 -3.21 9.66 10.34
N PRO A 136 -3.90 10.34 11.29
CA PRO A 136 -3.96 11.80 11.32
C PRO A 136 -2.61 12.50 11.56
N ILE A 137 -1.68 11.89 12.29
CA ILE A 137 -0.33 12.42 12.44
C ILE A 137 0.37 12.42 11.07
N PHE A 138 0.34 11.31 10.37
CA PHE A 138 0.96 11.19 9.05
C PHE A 138 0.30 12.08 8.01
N ALA A 139 -1.03 12.19 8.01
CA ALA A 139 -1.79 13.06 7.14
C ALA A 139 -1.31 14.53 7.18
N LYS A 140 -0.86 15.03 8.34
CA LYS A 140 -0.30 16.38 8.47
C LYS A 140 1.00 16.56 7.68
N TYR A 141 1.82 15.53 7.56
CA TYR A 141 3.04 15.58 6.75
C TYR A 141 2.71 15.57 5.25
N TYR A 142 1.70 14.80 4.85
CA TYR A 142 1.26 14.72 3.45
C TYR A 142 0.61 16.02 3.01
N SER A 143 -0.33 16.56 3.79
CA SER A 143 -0.96 17.84 3.48
C SER A 143 0.08 18.94 3.35
N LYS A 144 1.01 19.07 4.31
CA LYS A 144 2.08 20.04 4.24
C LYS A 144 2.94 19.89 2.97
N ALA A 145 3.25 18.65 2.58
CA ALA A 145 4.06 18.39 1.38
C ALA A 145 3.32 18.80 0.11
N LEU A 146 2.04 18.44 -0.03
CA LEU A 146 1.22 18.74 -1.19
C LEU A 146 0.83 20.23 -1.26
N ASP A 147 0.52 20.86 -0.11
CA ASP A 147 0.28 22.31 -0.01
C ASP A 147 1.48 23.10 -0.50
N SER A 148 2.70 22.65 -0.19
CA SER A 148 3.94 23.33 -0.61
C SER A 148 4.12 23.44 -2.11
N ILE A 149 3.43 22.63 -2.90
CA ILE A 149 3.48 22.58 -4.35
C ILE A 149 2.13 22.93 -5.01
N GLY A 150 1.14 23.32 -4.21
CA GLY A 150 -0.20 23.67 -4.70
C GLY A 150 -0.96 22.50 -5.34
N SER A 151 -0.71 21.26 -4.92
CA SER A 151 -1.44 20.10 -5.43
C SER A 151 -2.72 19.86 -4.63
N PHE A 152 -3.84 19.70 -5.32
CA PHE A 152 -5.11 19.37 -4.68
C PHE A 152 -5.11 17.93 -4.16
N TYR A 153 -5.74 17.73 -3.01
CA TYR A 153 -5.91 16.43 -2.39
C TYR A 153 -7.19 16.37 -1.54
N TYR A 154 -7.55 15.16 -1.13
CA TYR A 154 -8.62 14.91 -0.17
C TYR A 154 -8.27 13.72 0.74
N THR A 155 -8.96 13.59 1.85
CA THR A 155 -8.80 12.55 2.86
C THR A 155 -10.14 12.30 3.55
N LYS A 156 -10.29 11.20 4.26
CA LYS A 156 -11.50 10.81 4.99
C LYS A 156 -12.72 10.56 4.10
N GLU A 157 -12.50 10.24 2.85
CA GLU A 157 -13.53 9.96 1.85
C GLU A 157 -13.18 8.72 1.03
N SER A 158 -14.17 8.14 0.35
CA SER A 158 -14.10 7.15 -0.73
C SER A 158 -13.56 5.77 -0.37
N PHE A 159 -12.34 5.65 0.13
CA PHE A 159 -11.64 4.37 0.30
C PHE A 159 -11.93 3.71 1.64
N ASP A 160 -11.56 2.41 1.76
CA ASP A 160 -11.76 1.61 2.98
C ASP A 160 -10.65 0.56 3.16
N GLU A 161 -10.54 0.07 4.40
CA GLU A 161 -9.63 -0.98 4.86
C GLU A 161 -10.42 -2.20 5.35
N THR A 162 -11.54 -2.52 4.71
CA THR A 162 -12.46 -3.56 5.15
C THR A 162 -12.10 -4.96 4.67
N TYR A 163 -11.14 -5.09 3.78
CA TYR A 163 -10.64 -6.37 3.29
C TYR A 163 -9.16 -6.57 3.61
N PRO A 164 -8.78 -7.60 4.40
CA PRO A 164 -7.40 -7.81 4.83
C PRO A 164 -6.44 -8.28 3.70
N GLY A 165 -6.92 -8.41 2.49
CA GLY A 165 -6.11 -8.74 1.32
C GLY A 165 -5.53 -7.54 0.56
N TYR A 166 -5.80 -6.29 1.02
CA TYR A 166 -5.17 -5.08 0.48
C TYR A 166 -3.78 -4.84 1.08
N GLY A 167 -2.90 -4.20 0.32
CA GLY A 167 -1.60 -3.72 0.82
C GLY A 167 -1.71 -2.62 1.86
N SER A 168 -2.84 -1.90 1.88
CA SER A 168 -3.17 -0.88 2.87
C SER A 168 -3.94 -1.40 4.09
N SER A 169 -4.30 -2.68 4.15
CA SER A 169 -5.07 -3.24 5.29
C SER A 169 -4.33 -4.39 5.97
N TYR A 170 -3.68 -5.26 5.21
CA TYR A 170 -2.96 -6.39 5.77
C TYR A 170 -1.89 -5.99 6.79
N PRO A 171 -1.04 -4.97 6.53
CA PRO A 171 -0.05 -4.55 7.52
C PRO A 171 -0.69 -4.01 8.81
N ASP A 172 -1.86 -3.38 8.76
CA ASP A 172 -2.56 -2.88 9.94
C ASP A 172 -3.01 -4.01 10.88
N VAL A 173 -3.53 -5.12 10.32
CA VAL A 173 -3.88 -6.31 11.12
C VAL A 173 -2.64 -7.10 11.56
N GLN A 174 -1.44 -6.64 11.21
CA GLN A 174 -0.15 -7.16 11.66
C GLN A 174 0.62 -6.15 12.53
N GLY A 175 -0.04 -5.11 13.03
CA GLY A 175 0.54 -4.14 13.96
C GLY A 175 1.43 -3.08 13.33
N ALA A 176 1.34 -2.87 12.04
CA ALA A 176 1.94 -1.73 11.35
C ALA A 176 0.96 -0.54 11.26
N LEU A 177 1.40 0.56 10.69
CA LEU A 177 0.55 1.59 10.10
C LEU A 177 0.67 1.43 8.58
N ALA A 178 -0.37 0.96 7.93
CA ALA A 178 -0.46 0.98 6.48
C ALA A 178 -1.04 2.31 6.00
N ILE A 179 -0.71 2.73 4.79
CA ILE A 179 -1.18 3.99 4.22
C ILE A 179 -1.39 3.82 2.73
N LEU A 180 -2.62 4.03 2.29
CA LEU A 180 -2.98 4.12 0.89
C LEU A 180 -2.74 5.54 0.35
N PHE A 181 -2.11 5.59 -0.82
CA PHE A 181 -2.07 6.77 -1.67
C PHE A 181 -2.73 6.49 -3.00
N GLU A 182 -3.56 7.44 -3.48
CA GLU A 182 -4.20 7.34 -4.78
C GLU A 182 -4.01 8.64 -5.55
N GLN A 183 -3.28 8.58 -6.65
CA GLN A 183 -3.04 9.72 -7.54
C GLN A 183 -4.05 9.72 -8.69
N GLY A 184 -4.68 10.85 -8.98
CA GLY A 184 -5.42 11.03 -10.23
C GLY A 184 -4.47 10.79 -11.41
N SER A 185 -4.71 9.71 -12.18
CA SER A 185 -3.78 9.22 -13.19
C SER A 185 -3.69 10.15 -14.41
N SER A 186 -2.49 10.36 -14.93
CA SER A 186 -2.30 10.97 -16.25
C SER A 186 -2.57 10.00 -17.41
N ARG A 187 -2.86 8.73 -17.14
CA ARG A 187 -3.15 7.66 -18.11
C ARG A 187 -2.07 7.44 -19.17
N GLY A 188 -0.99 8.19 -19.14
CA GLY A 188 0.10 8.24 -20.07
C GLY A 188 0.94 9.48 -19.79
N HIS A 189 1.36 10.20 -20.84
CA HIS A 189 2.29 11.32 -20.69
C HIS A 189 1.61 12.65 -20.36
N LEU A 190 0.39 12.88 -20.87
CA LEU A 190 -0.36 14.12 -20.71
C LEU A 190 -1.86 13.84 -20.76
N GLN A 191 -2.63 14.38 -19.81
CA GLN A 191 -4.08 14.15 -19.73
C GLN A 191 -4.81 15.43 -19.35
N GLU A 192 -5.87 15.76 -20.07
CA GLU A 192 -6.82 16.82 -19.68
C GLU A 192 -7.71 16.34 -18.54
N THR A 193 -7.93 17.20 -17.56
CA THR A 193 -8.78 16.93 -16.39
C THR A 193 -9.71 18.10 -16.12
N ASN A 194 -10.71 17.92 -15.28
CA ASN A 194 -11.58 19.00 -14.79
C ASN A 194 -10.82 20.13 -14.06
N TYR A 195 -9.58 19.90 -13.67
CA TYR A 195 -8.73 20.84 -12.92
C TYR A 195 -7.58 21.38 -13.76
N GLY A 196 -7.59 21.14 -15.06
CA GLY A 196 -6.51 21.48 -15.99
C GLY A 196 -5.72 20.25 -16.44
N THR A 197 -4.75 20.48 -17.28
CA THR A 197 -3.94 19.38 -17.84
C THR A 197 -2.89 18.91 -16.85
N ILE A 198 -2.81 17.61 -16.64
CA ILE A 198 -1.77 16.97 -15.82
C ILE A 198 -0.80 16.19 -16.70
N SER A 199 0.45 16.12 -16.28
CA SER A 199 1.50 15.35 -16.95
C SER A 199 1.96 14.19 -16.09
N PHE A 200 2.60 13.19 -16.69
CA PHE A 200 3.26 12.12 -15.97
C PHE A 200 4.29 12.65 -14.95
N GLY A 201 5.02 13.73 -15.31
CA GLY A 201 5.93 14.39 -14.37
C GLY A 201 5.24 14.98 -13.14
N PHE A 202 4.00 15.48 -13.30
CA PHE A 202 3.19 15.96 -12.18
C PHE A 202 2.80 14.81 -11.23
N THR A 203 2.36 13.67 -11.75
CA THR A 203 1.98 12.51 -10.94
C THR A 203 3.19 11.92 -10.20
N ILE A 204 4.34 11.80 -10.87
CA ILE A 204 5.61 11.39 -10.24
C ILE A 204 5.98 12.34 -9.08
N ARG A 205 5.85 13.65 -9.26
CA ARG A 205 6.20 14.65 -8.23
C ARG A 205 5.36 14.44 -6.96
N ASN A 206 4.06 14.23 -7.09
CA ASN A 206 3.16 14.03 -5.97
C ASN A 206 3.52 12.75 -5.20
N GLN A 207 3.68 11.62 -5.90
CA GLN A 207 4.07 10.34 -5.31
C GLN A 207 5.45 10.42 -4.63
N TYR A 208 6.40 11.09 -5.27
CA TYR A 208 7.73 11.30 -4.70
C TYR A 208 7.68 12.10 -3.39
N LEU A 209 6.93 13.21 -3.35
CA LEU A 209 6.84 14.06 -2.15
C LEU A 209 6.12 13.32 -1.01
N SER A 210 5.08 12.58 -1.30
CA SER A 210 4.38 11.74 -0.32
C SER A 210 5.30 10.65 0.24
N SER A 211 6.14 10.04 -0.60
CA SER A 211 7.15 9.07 -0.15
C SER A 211 8.17 9.70 0.82
N ILE A 212 8.68 10.89 0.51
CA ILE A 212 9.61 11.62 1.38
C ILE A 212 8.93 12.03 2.69
N ALA A 213 7.68 12.50 2.62
CA ALA A 213 6.89 12.89 3.78
C ALA A 213 6.60 11.68 4.69
N THR A 214 6.38 10.50 4.13
CA THR A 214 6.22 9.25 4.90
C THR A 214 7.46 8.95 5.73
N VAL A 215 8.65 9.00 5.12
CA VAL A 215 9.90 8.72 5.85
C VAL A 215 10.13 9.77 6.92
N GLU A 216 9.85 11.05 6.64
CA GLU A 216 9.96 12.13 7.62
C GLU A 216 9.03 11.88 8.82
N ALA A 217 7.76 11.60 8.56
CA ALA A 217 6.77 11.30 9.59
C ALA A 217 7.18 10.07 10.45
N ALA A 218 7.64 9.01 9.81
CA ALA A 218 8.08 7.80 10.48
C ALA A 218 9.31 8.06 11.39
N VAL A 219 10.30 8.78 10.90
CA VAL A 219 11.52 9.11 11.67
C VAL A 219 11.19 10.02 12.86
N ASP A 220 10.34 11.02 12.67
CA ASP A 220 9.97 11.96 13.74
C ASP A 220 9.07 11.31 14.79
N ASN A 221 8.26 10.31 14.42
CA ASN A 221 7.34 9.60 15.31
C ASN A 221 7.77 8.15 15.62
N LYS A 222 9.05 7.80 15.45
CA LYS A 222 9.54 6.43 15.57
C LYS A 222 9.24 5.75 16.91
N ASN A 223 9.27 6.49 18.02
CA ASN A 223 8.97 5.94 19.34
C ASN A 223 7.48 5.58 19.45
N LEU A 224 6.60 6.46 18.98
CA LEU A 224 5.16 6.21 18.95
C LEU A 224 4.82 4.97 18.13
N LEU A 225 5.38 4.84 16.94
CA LEU A 225 5.18 3.68 16.05
C LEU A 225 5.69 2.38 16.69
N ARG A 226 6.87 2.41 17.28
CA ARG A 226 7.44 1.24 17.95
C ARG A 226 6.60 0.83 19.16
N ASP A 227 6.16 1.80 19.96
CA ASP A 227 5.36 1.53 21.15
C ASP A 227 3.96 1.05 20.78
N TYR A 228 3.36 1.57 19.69
CA TYR A 228 2.13 1.05 19.11
C TYR A 228 2.26 -0.43 18.72
N GLN A 229 3.26 -0.76 17.91
CA GLN A 229 3.47 -2.14 17.44
C GLN A 229 3.75 -3.10 18.62
N LYS A 230 4.53 -2.66 19.59
CA LYS A 230 4.78 -3.44 20.81
C LYS A 230 3.48 -3.71 21.59
N ARG A 231 2.64 -2.69 21.77
CA ARG A 231 1.34 -2.84 22.43
C ARG A 231 0.42 -3.76 21.65
N PHE A 232 0.38 -3.65 20.33
CA PHE A 232 -0.41 -4.51 19.45
C PHE A 232 -0.14 -6.00 19.74
N PHE A 233 1.10 -6.43 19.71
CA PHE A 233 1.45 -7.82 19.97
C PHE A 233 1.24 -8.23 21.44
N SER A 234 1.61 -7.37 22.40
CA SER A 234 1.47 -7.72 23.83
C SER A 234 0.02 -7.76 24.28
N SER A 235 -0.83 -6.86 23.80
CA SER A 235 -2.27 -6.87 24.13
C SER A 235 -2.99 -8.06 23.51
N SER A 236 -2.66 -8.44 22.29
CA SER A 236 -3.21 -9.62 21.63
C SER A 236 -2.93 -10.88 22.44
N VAL A 237 -1.69 -11.09 22.89
CA VAL A 237 -1.34 -12.24 23.74
C VAL A 237 -2.13 -12.22 25.07
N THR A 238 -2.27 -11.05 25.70
CA THR A 238 -2.97 -10.92 26.98
C THR A 238 -4.47 -11.16 26.81
N GLU A 239 -5.10 -10.60 25.80
CA GLU A 239 -6.52 -10.71 25.51
C GLU A 239 -6.89 -12.17 25.21
N PHE A 240 -6.20 -12.81 24.27
CA PHE A 240 -6.51 -14.18 23.86
C PHE A 240 -6.07 -15.25 24.86
N SER A 241 -5.17 -14.92 25.80
CA SER A 241 -4.83 -15.86 26.88
C SER A 241 -6.04 -16.21 27.76
N SER A 242 -6.99 -15.29 27.91
CA SER A 242 -8.23 -15.46 28.68
C SER A 242 -9.43 -15.93 27.85
N ASP A 243 -9.31 -16.02 26.53
CA ASP A 243 -10.40 -16.48 25.65
C ASP A 243 -10.81 -17.91 25.99
N LYS A 244 -12.10 -18.19 25.84
CA LYS A 244 -12.67 -19.53 26.01
C LYS A 244 -12.26 -20.48 24.88
N THR A 245 -12.11 -19.95 23.67
CA THR A 245 -11.66 -20.70 22.51
C THR A 245 -10.14 -20.87 22.58
N LYS A 246 -9.67 -22.09 22.75
CA LYS A 246 -8.24 -22.39 22.88
C LYS A 246 -7.62 -22.94 21.60
N ALA A 247 -8.44 -23.52 20.72
CA ALA A 247 -8.00 -24.07 19.45
C ALA A 247 -9.16 -24.12 18.47
N TYR A 248 -8.84 -24.14 17.20
CA TYR A 248 -9.76 -24.46 16.12
C TYR A 248 -9.34 -25.79 15.52
N GLU A 249 -10.29 -26.72 15.38
CA GLU A 249 -10.10 -27.98 14.67
C GLU A 249 -10.67 -27.85 13.26
N PHE A 250 -9.93 -28.30 12.29
CA PHE A 250 -10.37 -28.30 10.89
C PHE A 250 -9.82 -29.52 10.17
N GLY A 251 -10.48 -29.94 9.11
CA GLY A 251 -10.02 -31.01 8.24
C GLY A 251 -11.12 -31.49 7.31
N ASP A 252 -10.69 -32.03 6.18
CA ASP A 252 -11.52 -32.72 5.23
C ASP A 252 -11.00 -34.17 5.11
N LEU A 253 -11.82 -35.14 5.49
CA LEU A 253 -11.44 -36.57 5.48
C LEU A 253 -11.25 -37.11 4.05
N TYR A 254 -11.80 -36.45 3.07
CA TYR A 254 -11.83 -36.93 1.68
C TYR A 254 -10.90 -36.13 0.75
N ASP A 255 -10.41 -34.97 1.19
CA ASP A 255 -9.52 -34.10 0.40
C ASP A 255 -8.29 -33.67 1.20
N MET A 256 -7.30 -34.52 1.22
CA MET A 256 -6.00 -34.25 1.88
C MET A 256 -5.23 -33.09 1.22
N ASN A 257 -5.45 -32.84 -0.09
CA ASN A 257 -4.78 -31.71 -0.77
C ASN A 257 -5.36 -30.38 -0.31
N ARG A 258 -6.67 -30.29 -0.07
CA ARG A 258 -7.30 -29.11 0.52
C ARG A 258 -6.76 -28.85 1.93
N ASN A 259 -6.65 -29.89 2.75
CA ASN A 259 -6.08 -29.78 4.10
C ASN A 259 -4.65 -29.21 4.02
N LYS A 260 -3.80 -29.81 3.17
CA LYS A 260 -2.44 -29.34 2.99
C LYS A 260 -2.38 -27.88 2.51
N ALA A 261 -3.17 -27.52 1.51
CA ALA A 261 -3.21 -26.15 0.99
C ALA A 261 -3.60 -25.13 2.08
N PHE A 262 -4.57 -25.46 2.94
CA PHE A 262 -4.97 -24.61 4.04
C PHE A 262 -3.89 -24.51 5.12
N ILE A 263 -3.26 -25.63 5.48
CA ILE A 263 -2.13 -25.66 6.41
C ILE A 263 -0.96 -24.79 5.90
N ASP A 264 -0.61 -24.93 4.63
CA ASP A 264 0.46 -24.14 4.03
C ASP A 264 0.18 -22.62 4.13
N LYS A 265 -1.09 -22.19 3.98
CA LYS A 265 -1.50 -20.80 4.18
C LYS A 265 -1.41 -20.36 5.64
N LEU A 266 -1.84 -21.19 6.58
CA LEU A 266 -1.70 -20.89 8.00
C LEU A 266 -0.23 -20.76 8.40
N ILE A 267 0.65 -21.61 7.88
CA ILE A 267 2.11 -21.53 8.11
C ILE A 267 2.68 -20.25 7.48
N LEU A 268 2.25 -19.88 6.27
CA LEU A 268 2.68 -18.64 5.62
C LEU A 268 2.39 -17.41 6.50
N HIS A 269 1.28 -17.43 7.25
CA HIS A 269 0.89 -16.39 8.20
C HIS A 269 1.38 -16.64 9.64
N LEU A 270 2.36 -17.53 9.81
CA LEU A 270 3.00 -17.85 11.07
C LEU A 270 2.07 -18.44 12.15
N SER A 271 0.94 -19.03 11.75
CA SER A 271 0.03 -19.72 12.68
C SER A 271 0.71 -20.96 13.27
N LEU A 272 0.50 -21.20 14.55
CA LEU A 272 0.95 -22.43 15.21
C LEU A 272 -0.02 -23.57 14.88
N ILE A 273 0.49 -24.64 14.28
CA ILE A 273 -0.30 -25.79 13.85
C ILE A 273 0.23 -27.06 14.52
N HIS A 274 -0.69 -27.84 15.05
CA HIS A 274 -0.45 -29.20 15.52
C HIS A 274 -1.17 -30.18 14.60
N ILE A 275 -0.42 -31.11 14.01
CA ILE A 275 -0.92 -32.14 13.10
C ILE A 275 -0.96 -33.47 13.84
#